data_7c2b2ede13d57ba302cd4b7cdecd8781
#
_entry.id   7c2b2ede13d57ba302cd4b7cdecd8781
#
_cell.length_a   1.000
_cell.length_b   1.000
_cell.length_c   1.000
_cell.angle_alpha   90.00
_cell.angle_beta   90.00
_cell.angle_gamma   90.00
#
_symmetry.space_group_name_H-M   'P 1'
#
loop_
_entity.id
_entity.type
_entity.pdbx_description
1 polymer ?
#
loop_
_entity_poly.entity_id
_entity_poly.type
_entity_poly.pdbx_seq_one_letter_code
_entity_poly.pdbx_strand_id
1 'polypeptide(L)'
;MIKTIIESPYAGDTKRNIEYARLCIKDSLLRGESPIASHLLYTQVLDDTTPEERELGIEAGLAWMCVADLHVFYVDYGMSSGMEYARRMSKLPIEIRRMKI
;
A
#
# COMPACT_ATOMS: atom_id res chain seq x y z
N MET A 1 -3.39 14.82 -11.89
CA MET A 1 -3.46 14.30 -10.52
C MET A 1 -2.13 13.66 -10.15
N ILE A 2 -1.79 13.72 -8.89
CA ILE A 2 -0.56 13.09 -8.37
C ILE A 2 -0.77 11.58 -8.30
N LYS A 3 0.05 10.82 -9.01
CA LYS A 3 -0.01 9.34 -8.99
C LYS A 3 0.62 8.85 -7.69
N THR A 4 -0.16 8.21 -6.85
CA THR A 4 0.21 7.90 -5.47
C THR A 4 0.15 6.41 -5.20
N ILE A 5 1.24 5.85 -4.70
CA ILE A 5 1.24 4.47 -4.21
C ILE A 5 0.84 4.49 -2.74
N ILE A 6 -0.19 3.72 -2.39
CA ILE A 6 -0.70 3.63 -1.03
C ILE A 6 -0.17 2.36 -0.38
N GLU A 7 0.43 2.50 0.80
CA GLU A 7 0.84 1.39 1.64
C GLU A 7 0.03 1.39 2.94
N SER A 8 -0.48 0.24 3.30
CA SER A 8 -1.17 -0.02 4.56
C SER A 8 -1.06 -1.51 4.88
N PRO A 9 -1.36 -1.94 6.12
CA PRO A 9 -1.24 -3.36 6.47
C PRO A 9 -2.20 -4.24 5.66
N TYR A 10 -1.82 -5.50 5.44
CA TYR A 10 -2.70 -6.50 4.85
C TYR A 10 -2.80 -7.76 5.72
N ALA A 11 -1.68 -8.46 5.94
CA ALA A 11 -1.64 -9.71 6.71
C ALA A 11 -2.07 -9.51 8.17
N GLY A 12 -2.54 -10.57 8.80
CA GLY A 12 -3.05 -10.55 10.16
C GLY A 12 -4.56 -10.42 10.15
N ASP A 13 -5.11 -9.34 10.67
CA ASP A 13 -6.56 -9.08 10.62
C ASP A 13 -6.92 -8.55 9.23
N THR A 14 -7.01 -9.47 8.27
CA THR A 14 -7.20 -9.16 6.85
C THR A 14 -8.48 -8.35 6.60
N LYS A 15 -9.57 -8.72 7.27
CA LYS A 15 -10.86 -8.01 7.09
C LYS A 15 -10.73 -6.54 7.51
N ARG A 16 -10.17 -6.29 8.71
CA ARG A 16 -9.93 -4.92 9.18
C ARG A 16 -9.01 -4.17 8.23
N ASN A 17 -7.95 -4.84 7.78
CA ASN A 17 -6.94 -4.22 6.93
C ASN A 17 -7.47 -3.86 5.56
N ILE A 18 -8.38 -4.66 4.99
CA ILE A 18 -9.05 -4.33 3.72
C ILE A 18 -9.94 -3.08 3.90
N GLU A 19 -10.72 -3.04 4.97
CA GLU A 19 -11.57 -1.89 5.26
C GLU A 19 -10.73 -0.62 5.46
N TYR A 20 -9.63 -0.74 6.19
CA TYR A 20 -8.69 0.36 6.40
C TYR A 20 -8.08 0.85 5.09
N ALA A 21 -7.62 -0.06 4.24
CA ALA A 21 -7.03 0.30 2.95
C ALA A 21 -8.04 1.04 2.05
N ARG A 22 -9.31 0.65 2.09
CA ARG A 22 -10.36 1.36 1.35
C ARG A 22 -10.53 2.79 1.85
N LEU A 23 -10.44 3.00 3.17
CA LEU A 23 -10.49 4.35 3.74
C LEU A 23 -9.27 5.17 3.32
N CYS A 24 -8.09 4.55 3.27
CA CYS A 24 -6.86 5.21 2.83
C CYS A 24 -6.97 5.67 1.37
N ILE A 25 -7.51 4.82 0.50
CA ILE A 25 -7.73 5.16 -0.90
C ILE A 25 -8.71 6.33 -1.02
N LYS A 26 -9.78 6.28 -0.26
CA LYS A 26 -10.76 7.38 -0.27
C LYS A 26 -10.16 8.69 0.20
N ASP A 27 -9.37 8.64 1.27
CA ASP A 27 -8.66 9.82 1.78
C ASP A 27 -7.74 10.43 0.72
N SER A 28 -6.99 9.57 0.03
CA SER A 28 -6.09 10.00 -1.05
C SER A 28 -6.87 10.64 -2.21
N LEU A 29 -7.96 10.00 -2.64
CA LEU A 29 -8.82 10.54 -3.70
C LEU A 29 -9.37 11.92 -3.34
N LEU A 30 -9.81 12.09 -2.10
CA LEU A 30 -10.35 13.37 -1.63
C LEU A 30 -9.30 14.48 -1.55
N ARG A 31 -8.02 14.11 -1.49
CA ARG A 31 -6.90 15.05 -1.57
C ARG A 31 -6.55 15.46 -3.01
N GLY A 32 -7.24 14.90 -4.00
CA GLY A 32 -6.95 15.14 -5.41
C GLY A 32 -5.84 14.28 -5.98
N GLU A 33 -5.48 13.19 -5.31
CA GLU A 33 -4.49 12.24 -5.78
C GLU A 33 -5.15 11.11 -6.57
N SER A 34 -4.33 10.38 -7.34
CA SER A 34 -4.75 9.17 -8.06
C SER A 34 -4.06 7.97 -7.42
N PRO A 35 -4.70 7.33 -6.42
CA PRO A 35 -4.07 6.28 -5.63
C PRO A 35 -4.13 4.90 -6.28
N ILE A 36 -3.10 4.09 -6.03
CA ILE A 36 -3.10 2.66 -6.30
C ILE A 36 -2.61 1.93 -5.04
N ALA A 37 -3.31 0.85 -4.69
CA ALA A 37 -2.97 0.00 -3.55
C ALA A 37 -2.84 -1.44 -4.05
N SER A 38 -1.61 -1.87 -4.33
CA SER A 38 -1.35 -3.20 -4.90
C SER A 38 -1.81 -4.33 -3.99
N HIS A 39 -1.79 -4.12 -2.67
CA HIS A 39 -2.23 -5.12 -1.69
C HIS A 39 -3.76 -5.32 -1.67
N LEU A 40 -4.54 -4.48 -2.36
CA LEU A 40 -5.97 -4.72 -2.59
C LEU A 40 -6.23 -5.32 -3.97
N LEU A 41 -5.23 -5.36 -4.82
CA LEU A 41 -5.34 -5.84 -6.20
C LEU A 41 -4.75 -7.23 -6.37
N TYR A 42 -3.48 -7.40 -6.07
CA TYR A 42 -2.77 -8.65 -6.33
C TYR A 42 -3.15 -9.76 -5.35
N THR A 43 -3.57 -9.42 -4.16
CA THR A 43 -4.05 -10.40 -3.17
C THR A 43 -5.36 -11.08 -3.58
N GLN A 44 -6.05 -10.55 -4.60
CA GLN A 44 -7.25 -11.15 -5.14
C GLN A 44 -6.95 -12.34 -6.05
N VAL A 45 -5.71 -12.44 -6.56
CA VAL A 45 -5.30 -13.46 -7.54
C VAL A 45 -4.08 -14.26 -7.09
N LEU A 46 -3.35 -13.80 -6.09
CA LEU A 46 -2.18 -14.47 -5.54
C LEU A 46 -2.46 -14.95 -4.12
N ASP A 47 -1.86 -16.09 -3.75
CA ASP A 47 -1.93 -16.62 -2.39
C ASP A 47 -0.83 -15.96 -1.54
N ASP A 48 -1.22 -15.00 -0.69
CA ASP A 48 -0.31 -14.25 0.16
C ASP A 48 0.37 -15.12 1.23
N THR A 49 -0.12 -16.34 1.44
CA THR A 49 0.48 -17.28 2.39
C THR A 49 1.62 -18.10 1.80
N THR A 50 1.77 -18.13 0.47
CA THR A 50 2.90 -18.81 -0.18
C THR A 50 4.02 -17.81 -0.41
N PRO A 51 5.27 -18.11 0.01
CA PRO A 51 6.38 -17.16 -0.12
C PRO A 51 6.62 -16.66 -1.54
N GLU A 52 6.53 -17.54 -2.53
CA GLU A 52 6.78 -17.20 -3.94
C GLU A 52 5.73 -16.23 -4.48
N GLU A 53 4.45 -16.47 -4.18
CA GLU A 53 3.38 -15.62 -4.66
C GLU A 53 3.35 -14.29 -3.92
N ARG A 54 3.65 -14.31 -2.61
CA ARG A 54 3.76 -13.08 -1.83
C ARG A 54 4.87 -12.18 -2.36
N GLU A 55 6.04 -12.76 -2.65
CA GLU A 55 7.17 -12.02 -3.21
C GLU A 55 6.83 -11.43 -4.58
N LEU A 56 6.18 -12.21 -5.44
CA LEU A 56 5.75 -11.74 -6.76
C LEU A 56 4.81 -10.53 -6.64
N GLY A 57 3.84 -10.59 -5.72
CA GLY A 57 2.91 -9.49 -5.49
C GLY A 57 3.61 -8.22 -5.00
N ILE A 58 4.57 -8.36 -4.11
CA ILE A 58 5.37 -7.24 -3.60
C ILE A 58 6.19 -6.62 -4.73
N GLU A 59 6.89 -7.43 -5.51
CA GLU A 59 7.69 -6.94 -6.63
C GLU A 59 6.85 -6.24 -7.69
N ALA A 60 5.69 -6.81 -8.03
CA ALA A 60 4.77 -6.20 -9.00
C ALA A 60 4.26 -4.85 -8.49
N GLY A 61 3.96 -4.76 -7.19
CA GLY A 61 3.54 -3.50 -6.58
C GLY A 61 4.64 -2.45 -6.64
N LEU A 62 5.87 -2.83 -6.30
CA LEU A 62 7.01 -1.91 -6.30
C LEU A 62 7.38 -1.44 -7.71
N ALA A 63 7.08 -2.22 -8.74
CA ALA A 63 7.35 -1.83 -10.14
C ALA A 63 6.60 -0.55 -10.53
N TRP A 64 5.47 -0.25 -9.88
CA TRP A 64 4.72 0.99 -10.14
C TRP A 64 5.45 2.25 -9.70
N MET A 65 6.50 2.13 -8.88
CA MET A 65 7.31 3.28 -8.48
C MET A 65 7.93 4.03 -9.67
N CYS A 66 8.16 3.34 -10.78
CA CYS A 66 8.74 3.97 -11.98
C CYS A 66 7.84 5.03 -12.60
N VAL A 67 6.54 4.99 -12.34
CA VAL A 67 5.56 5.88 -12.96
C VAL A 67 4.76 6.68 -11.94
N ALA A 68 4.94 6.44 -10.65
CA ALA A 68 4.27 7.18 -9.60
C ALA A 68 5.08 8.40 -9.16
N ASP A 69 4.40 9.33 -8.49
CA ASP A 69 4.98 10.59 -8.03
C ASP A 69 5.21 10.60 -6.53
N LEU A 70 4.47 9.80 -5.77
CA LEU A 70 4.45 9.85 -4.31
C LEU A 70 4.17 8.47 -3.74
N HIS A 71 4.82 8.16 -2.62
CA HIS A 71 4.63 6.91 -1.89
C HIS A 71 4.12 7.25 -0.50
N VAL A 72 2.88 6.86 -0.19
CA VAL A 72 2.20 7.22 1.05
C VAL A 72 2.00 6.00 1.93
N PHE A 73 2.34 6.14 3.20
CA PHE A 73 2.20 5.09 4.21
C PHE A 73 1.18 5.55 5.25
N TYR A 74 0.05 4.85 5.31
CA TYR A 74 -0.99 5.11 6.31
C TYR A 74 -0.71 4.21 7.52
N VAL A 75 -0.45 4.82 8.67
CA VAL A 75 0.13 4.13 9.82
C VAL A 75 -0.74 4.17 11.08
N ASP A 76 -2.05 4.34 10.94
CA ASP A 76 -2.96 4.25 12.09
C ASP A 76 -2.82 2.94 12.86
N TYR A 77 -2.48 1.85 12.14
CA TYR A 77 -2.21 0.54 12.73
C TYR A 77 -0.71 0.19 12.74
N GLY A 78 0.16 1.19 12.59
CA GLY A 78 1.61 0.99 12.56
C GLY A 78 2.14 0.54 11.21
N MET A 79 3.41 0.13 11.19
CA MET A 79 4.12 -0.31 10.00
C MET A 79 4.25 -1.83 10.03
N SER A 80 3.66 -2.51 9.04
CA SER A 80 3.86 -3.96 8.86
C SER A 80 5.23 -4.25 8.25
N SER A 81 5.64 -5.51 8.26
CA SER A 81 6.91 -5.91 7.63
C SER A 81 6.94 -5.61 6.14
N GLY A 82 5.81 -5.79 5.45
CA GLY A 82 5.69 -5.45 4.03
C GLY A 82 5.81 -3.96 3.78
N MET A 83 5.22 -3.15 4.65
CA MET A 83 5.33 -1.69 4.56
C MET A 83 6.78 -1.23 4.81
N GLU A 84 7.47 -1.80 5.80
CA GLU A 84 8.88 -1.50 6.07
C GLU A 84 9.76 -1.84 4.87
N TYR A 85 9.50 -2.97 4.23
CA TYR A 85 10.22 -3.36 3.02
C TYR A 85 9.98 -2.37 1.89
N ALA A 86 8.72 -1.99 1.64
CA ALA A 86 8.37 -1.00 0.62
C ALA A 86 9.05 0.33 0.88
N ARG A 87 9.11 0.76 2.16
CA ARG A 87 9.76 2.00 2.54
C ARG A 87 11.25 1.99 2.23
N ARG A 88 11.94 0.88 2.56
CA ARG A 88 13.37 0.75 2.28
C ARG A 88 13.68 0.74 0.79
N MET A 89 12.78 0.16 -0.02
CA MET A 89 12.97 0.04 -1.47
C MET A 89 12.49 1.26 -2.24
N SER A 90 11.75 2.16 -1.61
CA SER A 90 11.16 3.30 -2.29
C SER A 90 12.20 4.29 -2.77
N LYS A 91 12.02 4.76 -4.01
CA LYS A 91 12.81 5.83 -4.64
C LYS A 91 11.96 7.09 -4.84
N LEU A 92 10.76 7.11 -4.30
CA LEU A 92 9.83 8.22 -4.40
C LEU A 92 9.87 9.07 -3.14
N PRO A 93 9.41 10.31 -3.20
CA PRO A 93 9.09 11.06 -1.98
C PRO A 93 8.13 10.24 -1.12
N ILE A 94 8.39 10.21 0.19
CA ILE A 94 7.59 9.43 1.14
C ILE A 94 6.80 10.38 2.02
N GLU A 95 5.51 10.05 2.21
CA GLU A 95 4.65 10.76 3.14
C GLU A 95 4.03 9.76 4.11
N ILE A 96 4.07 10.07 5.40
CA ILE A 96 3.47 9.26 6.45
C ILE A 96 2.16 9.93 6.86
N ARG A 97 1.07 9.17 6.87
CA ARG A 97 -0.27 9.70 7.20
C ARG A 97 -0.94 8.92 8.30
N ARG A 98 -1.74 9.62 9.08
CA ARG A 98 -2.68 9.05 10.04
C ARG A 98 -4.03 9.70 9.84
N MET A 99 -5.09 8.90 9.80
CA MET A 99 -6.46 9.39 9.70
C MET A 99 -7.10 9.58 11.07
N LYS A 100 -6.45 9.08 12.11
CA LYS A 100 -6.92 9.16 13.51
C LYS A 100 -8.24 8.43 13.73
N ILE A 101 -8.35 7.25 13.15
CA ILE A 101 -9.51 6.37 13.31
C ILE A 101 -9.38 5.43 14.52
#